data_6e9884bccf91b908248f6e4b59c8fc1d
#
_entry.id   6e9884bccf91b908248f6e4b59c8fc1d
#
_cell.length_a   1.000
_cell.length_b   1.000
_cell.length_c   1.000
_cell.angle_alpha   90.00
_cell.angle_beta   90.00
_cell.angle_gamma   90.00
#
_symmetry.space_group_name_H-M   'P 1'
#
loop_
_entity.id
_entity.type
_entity.pdbx_description
1 polymer ?
#
loop_
_entity_poly.entity_id
_entity_poly.type
_entity_poly.pdbx_seq_one_letter_code
_entity_poly.pdbx_strand_id
1 'polypeptide(L)' 'MQSPEKYLEYAEHCERIARGMSPADAETLLMIAKAWRMCAEEAERQQSNPKADKR' A
#
# COMPACT_ATOMS: atom_id res chain seq x y z
N MET A 1 -8.54 -7.56 -9.44
CA MET A 1 -7.34 -7.27 -8.71
C MET A 1 -6.90 -5.83 -8.85
N GLN A 2 -6.45 -5.23 -7.79
CA GLN A 2 -6.04 -3.84 -7.83
C GLN A 2 -4.67 -3.70 -8.43
N SER A 3 -4.42 -2.60 -9.10
CA SER A 3 -3.09 -2.33 -9.61
C SER A 3 -2.19 -1.84 -8.48
N PRO A 4 -0.88 -1.96 -8.63
CA PRO A 4 0.03 -1.45 -7.60
C PRO A 4 -0.17 0.03 -7.32
N GLU A 5 -0.53 0.79 -8.35
CA GLU A 5 -0.73 2.21 -8.19
C GLU A 5 -1.86 2.53 -7.25
N LYS A 6 -2.92 1.71 -7.29
CA LYS A 6 -4.04 1.92 -6.39
C LYS A 6 -3.63 1.71 -4.94
N TYR A 7 -2.83 0.69 -4.69
CA TYR A 7 -2.36 0.45 -3.33
C TYR A 7 -1.51 1.62 -2.84
N LEU A 8 -0.67 2.16 -3.73
CA LEU A 8 0.17 3.29 -3.34
C LEU A 8 -0.66 4.54 -3.07
N GLU A 9 -1.74 4.73 -3.81
CA GLU A 9 -2.63 5.85 -3.57
C GLU A 9 -3.28 5.73 -2.20
N TYR A 10 -3.68 4.53 -1.83
CA TYR A 10 -4.26 4.32 -0.50
C TYR A 10 -3.24 4.62 0.58
N ALA A 11 -2.00 4.21 0.38
CA ALA A 11 -0.96 4.46 1.35
C ALA A 11 -0.71 5.96 1.52
N GLU A 12 -0.66 6.67 0.42
CA GLU A 12 -0.45 8.12 0.47
C GLU A 12 -1.61 8.82 1.15
N HIS A 13 -2.81 8.34 0.88
CA HIS A 13 -3.99 8.91 1.49
C HIS A 13 -3.94 8.73 3.01
N CYS A 14 -3.56 7.55 3.46
CA CYS A 14 -3.43 7.29 4.88
C CYS A 14 -2.39 8.18 5.51
N GLU A 15 -1.25 8.37 4.83
CA GLU A 15 -0.20 9.22 5.35
C GLU A 15 -0.64 10.66 5.46
N ARG A 16 -1.42 11.11 4.48
CA ARG A 16 -1.90 12.47 4.48
C ARG A 16 -2.85 12.71 5.65
N ILE A 17 -3.75 11.77 5.88
CA ILE A 17 -4.67 11.87 6.99
C ILE A 17 -3.92 11.84 8.31
N ALA A 18 -2.89 11.01 8.39
CA ALA A 18 -2.12 10.86 9.62
C ALA A 18 -1.49 12.17 10.07
N ARG A 19 -1.15 13.03 9.12
CA ARG A 19 -0.50 14.28 9.48
C ARG A 19 -1.38 15.18 10.33
N GLY A 20 -2.69 15.04 10.21
CA GLY A 20 -3.58 15.88 10.99
C GLY A 20 -4.12 15.20 12.22
N MET A 21 -3.58 14.04 12.58
CA MET A 21 -4.11 13.30 13.70
C MET A 21 -3.16 13.30 14.88
N SER A 22 -3.68 12.86 16.03
CA SER A 22 -2.83 12.75 17.20
C SER A 22 -1.77 11.69 16.95
N PRO A 23 -0.65 11.71 17.68
CA PRO A 23 0.43 10.76 17.42
C PRO A 23 -0.01 9.30 17.48
N ALA A 24 -0.90 8.97 18.41
CA ALA A 24 -1.34 7.59 18.54
C ALA A 24 -2.14 7.16 17.32
N ASP A 25 -3.04 8.02 16.88
CA ASP A 25 -3.86 7.70 15.70
C ASP A 25 -3.03 7.73 14.43
N ALA A 26 -2.09 8.67 14.37
CA ALA A 26 -1.21 8.75 13.22
C ALA A 26 -0.39 7.48 13.08
N GLU A 27 0.05 6.93 14.19
CA GLU A 27 0.84 5.73 14.16
C GLU A 27 0.05 4.56 13.56
N THR A 28 -1.22 4.46 13.97
CA THR A 28 -2.07 3.41 13.43
C THR A 28 -2.24 3.56 11.93
N LEU A 29 -2.47 4.79 11.47
CA LEU A 29 -2.64 5.03 10.04
C LEU A 29 -1.36 4.77 9.27
N LEU A 30 -0.22 5.08 9.87
CA LEU A 30 1.04 4.83 9.21
C LEU A 30 1.31 3.33 9.08
N MET A 31 0.86 2.55 10.04
CA MET A 31 0.99 1.11 9.94
C MET A 31 0.13 0.57 8.81
N ILE A 32 -1.06 1.12 8.65
CA ILE A 32 -1.94 0.72 7.56
C ILE A 32 -1.31 1.12 6.22
N ALA A 33 -0.75 2.32 6.16
CA ALA A 33 -0.09 2.77 4.94
C ALA A 33 1.05 1.83 4.56
N LYS A 34 1.79 1.38 5.55
CA LYS A 34 2.88 0.47 5.30
C LYS A 34 2.36 -0.85 4.72
N ALA A 35 1.24 -1.33 5.25
CA ALA A 35 0.64 -2.55 4.74
C ALA A 35 0.21 -2.37 3.29
N TRP A 36 -0.33 -1.20 2.95
CA TRP A 36 -0.71 -0.94 1.56
C TRP A 36 0.50 -0.94 0.64
N ARG A 37 1.62 -0.40 1.12
CA ARG A 37 2.84 -0.41 0.31
C ARG A 37 3.35 -1.82 0.08
N MET A 38 3.21 -2.67 1.09
CA MET A 38 3.60 -4.06 0.93
C MET A 38 2.71 -4.75 -0.10
N CYS A 39 1.42 -4.43 -0.10
CA CYS A 39 0.52 -4.97 -1.10
C CYS A 39 0.92 -4.51 -2.49
N ALA A 40 1.35 -3.26 -2.61
CA ALA A 40 1.77 -2.73 -3.90
C ALA A 40 3.00 -3.46 -4.41
N GLU A 41 3.94 -3.71 -3.52
CA GLU A 41 5.15 -4.42 -3.91
C GLU A 41 4.83 -5.82 -4.37
N GLU A 42 3.93 -6.46 -3.65
CA GLU A 42 3.53 -7.81 -4.00
C GLU A 42 2.85 -7.82 -5.37
N ALA A 43 1.98 -6.86 -5.62
CA ALA A 43 1.28 -6.78 -6.89
C ALA A 43 2.26 -6.52 -8.03
N GLU A 44 3.25 -5.65 -7.79
CA GLU A 44 4.25 -5.37 -8.79
C GLU A 44 5.06 -6.62 -9.12
N ARG A 45 5.41 -7.36 -8.10
CA ARG A 45 6.19 -8.56 -8.28
C ARG A 45 5.42 -9.56 -9.13
N GLN A 46 4.13 -9.69 -8.87
CA GLN A 46 3.31 -10.61 -9.62
C GLN A 46 3.12 -10.16 -11.06
N GLN A 47 2.99 -8.87 -11.27
CA GLN A 47 2.83 -8.35 -12.61
C GLN A 47 4.09 -8.48 -13.44
N SER A 48 5.24 -8.28 -12.83
CA SER A 48 6.47 -8.32 -13.58
C SER A 48 7.04 -9.71 -13.70
N ASN A 49 6.40 -10.69 -13.14
CA ASN A 49 6.87 -12.06 -13.24
C ASN A 49 5.89 -12.89 -14.06
N PRO A 50 6.08 -12.97 -15.34
CA PRO A 50 5.15 -13.68 -16.20
C PRO A 50 5.04 -15.16 -15.90
N LYS A 51 6.11 -15.72 -15.35
CA LYS A 51 6.06 -17.09 -15.02
C LYS A 51 5.08 -17.40 -13.96
N ALA A 52 4.97 -16.59 -12.99
CA ALA A 52 4.03 -16.77 -11.93
C ALA A 52 2.63 -16.74 -12.44
N ASP A 53 2.44 -16.03 -13.53
CA ASP A 53 1.18 -15.89 -14.08
C ASP A 53 0.72 -17.06 -14.86
N LYS A 54 1.62 -17.81 -15.31
CA LYS A 54 1.26 -18.83 -16.13
C LYS A 54 0.73 -19.88 -15.46
N ARG A 55 0.19 -20.29 -15.37
CA ARG A 55 -0.21 -21.23 -14.67
C ARG A 55 -0.98 -21.68 -14.95
#